data_0d537c9a87f8d4c8b7baf980bf35cfc3
#
_entry.id   0d537c9a87f8d4c8b7baf980bf35cfc3
#
_cell.length_a   1.000
_cell.length_b   1.000
_cell.length_c   1.000
_cell.angle_alpha   90.00
_cell.angle_beta   90.00
_cell.angle_gamma   90.00
#
_symmetry.space_group_name_H-M   'P 1'
#
loop_
_entity.id
_entity.type
_entity.pdbx_description
1 polymer ?
#
loop_
_entity_poly.entity_id
_entity_poly.type
_entity_poly.pdbx_seq_one_letter_code
_entity_poly.pdbx_strand_id
1 'polypeptide(L)'
;WTREELEKLDAFCEKHNIFVIADEIHNDLVFSGEHIVYGNVSGHAKMNCIICTAPSKTFNLAGIQGSNILIASEEVRKKFQAQVAKAHASANIFAGPATIAAYNEGEQWLDELIDVLRGNCQYFVDFIHEHCPELKVRMNEATYLMWLDCRELGMGNEALHDFMIRKAKLGLNDGCSFDRQLSGFRSLNGFMRLNAACPRATLEQAMRQLEAAVNSL
;
A
#
# COMPACT_ATOMS: atom_id res chain seq x y z
N TRP A 1 -11.91 -2.22 -1.35
CA TRP A 1 -12.82 -2.65 -2.43
C TRP A 1 -14.06 -3.29 -1.85
N THR A 2 -15.23 -2.86 -2.32
CA THR A 2 -16.49 -3.53 -1.98
C THR A 2 -16.67 -4.81 -2.78
N ARG A 3 -17.52 -5.72 -2.30
CA ARG A 3 -17.84 -6.96 -3.04
C ARG A 3 -18.36 -6.65 -4.44
N GLU A 4 -19.23 -5.66 -4.58
CA GLU A 4 -19.81 -5.26 -5.87
C GLU A 4 -18.75 -4.74 -6.87
N GLU A 5 -17.76 -3.98 -6.38
CA GLU A 5 -16.64 -3.51 -7.21
C GLU A 5 -15.77 -4.68 -7.68
N LEU A 6 -15.48 -5.62 -6.79
CA LEU A 6 -14.70 -6.82 -7.13
C LEU A 6 -15.45 -7.75 -8.08
N GLU A 7 -16.76 -7.90 -7.93
CA GLU A 7 -17.62 -8.67 -8.86
C GLU A 7 -17.63 -8.04 -10.27
N LYS A 8 -17.71 -6.70 -10.35
CA LYS A 8 -17.60 -5.99 -11.64
C LYS A 8 -16.22 -6.16 -12.26
N LEU A 9 -15.16 -6.10 -11.46
CA LEU A 9 -13.79 -6.34 -11.91
C LEU A 9 -13.63 -7.77 -12.44
N ASP A 10 -14.13 -8.75 -11.69
CA ASP A 10 -14.04 -10.16 -12.10
C ASP A 10 -14.80 -10.42 -13.40
N ALA A 11 -16.02 -9.92 -13.54
CA ALA A 11 -16.81 -10.03 -14.78
C ALA A 11 -16.09 -9.37 -15.97
N PHE A 12 -15.41 -8.25 -15.74
CA PHE A 12 -14.59 -7.60 -16.78
C PHE A 12 -13.38 -8.47 -17.15
N CYS A 13 -12.68 -9.03 -16.16
CA CYS A 13 -11.53 -9.92 -16.37
C CYS A 13 -11.94 -11.20 -17.11
N GLU A 14 -13.07 -11.80 -16.76
CA GLU A 14 -13.62 -12.96 -17.44
C GLU A 14 -13.93 -12.66 -18.91
N LYS A 15 -14.68 -11.57 -19.16
CA LYS A 15 -15.06 -11.16 -20.51
C LYS A 15 -13.85 -10.92 -21.43
N HIS A 16 -12.76 -10.40 -20.88
CA HIS A 16 -11.57 -10.02 -21.64
C HIS A 16 -10.42 -11.02 -21.52
N ASN A 17 -10.65 -12.18 -20.88
CA ASN A 17 -9.65 -13.21 -20.65
C ASN A 17 -8.37 -12.65 -19.96
N ILE A 18 -8.56 -11.82 -18.92
CA ILE A 18 -7.48 -11.19 -18.14
C ILE A 18 -7.21 -12.04 -16.91
N PHE A 19 -5.97 -12.47 -16.74
CA PHE A 19 -5.51 -13.14 -15.52
C PHE A 19 -5.19 -12.13 -14.43
N VAL A 20 -5.59 -12.38 -13.19
CA VAL A 20 -5.44 -11.45 -12.08
C VAL A 20 -4.30 -11.88 -11.14
N ILE A 21 -3.43 -10.94 -10.81
CA ILE A 21 -2.49 -11.07 -9.69
C ILE A 21 -2.98 -10.12 -8.60
N ALA A 22 -3.58 -10.67 -7.56
CA ALA A 22 -4.10 -9.93 -6.42
C ALA A 22 -2.98 -9.78 -5.37
N ASP A 23 -2.37 -8.60 -5.32
CA ASP A 23 -1.42 -8.26 -4.25
C ASP A 23 -2.20 -7.78 -3.03
N GLU A 24 -2.40 -8.69 -2.09
CA GLU A 24 -3.16 -8.49 -0.86
C GLU A 24 -2.24 -8.33 0.36
N ILE A 25 -1.03 -7.86 0.17
CA ILE A 25 -0.01 -7.72 1.22
C ILE A 25 -0.41 -6.79 2.37
N HIS A 26 -1.40 -5.93 2.17
CA HIS A 26 -1.94 -5.01 3.17
C HIS A 26 -3.29 -5.45 3.75
N ASN A 27 -3.74 -6.67 3.48
CA ASN A 27 -5.06 -7.18 3.86
C ASN A 27 -5.38 -7.11 5.36
N ASP A 28 -4.37 -7.22 6.22
CA ASP A 28 -4.53 -7.17 7.68
C ASP A 28 -4.61 -5.75 8.23
N LEU A 29 -4.25 -4.72 7.44
CA LEU A 29 -4.13 -3.32 7.89
C LEU A 29 -5.36 -2.50 7.50
N VAL A 30 -6.55 -2.95 7.92
CA VAL A 30 -7.85 -2.33 7.62
C VAL A 30 -8.29 -1.46 8.78
N PHE A 31 -8.66 -0.20 8.51
CA PHE A 31 -9.14 0.77 9.49
C PHE A 31 -10.66 0.85 9.55
N SER A 32 -11.33 0.57 8.44
CA SER A 32 -12.79 0.55 8.34
C SER A 32 -13.26 -0.46 7.29
N GLY A 33 -14.37 -1.16 7.57
CA GLY A 33 -14.88 -2.23 6.71
C GLY A 33 -14.12 -3.53 6.88
N GLU A 34 -14.13 -4.36 5.83
CA GLU A 34 -13.49 -5.67 5.81
C GLU A 34 -12.74 -5.87 4.49
N HIS A 35 -11.59 -6.55 4.56
CA HIS A 35 -10.89 -6.98 3.36
C HIS A 35 -11.60 -8.17 2.74
N ILE A 36 -11.87 -8.10 1.45
CA ILE A 36 -12.46 -9.20 0.68
C ILE A 36 -11.37 -9.81 -0.20
N VAL A 37 -11.02 -11.06 0.09
CA VAL A 37 -10.06 -11.82 -0.71
C VAL A 37 -10.60 -12.00 -2.13
N TYR A 38 -9.84 -11.55 -3.14
CA TYR A 38 -10.30 -11.58 -4.53
C TYR A 38 -10.72 -12.96 -5.00
N GLY A 39 -9.97 -13.99 -4.65
CA GLY A 39 -10.30 -15.39 -4.99
C GLY A 39 -11.61 -15.92 -4.39
N ASN A 40 -12.23 -15.20 -3.45
CA ASN A 40 -13.52 -15.56 -2.85
C ASN A 40 -14.72 -14.83 -3.49
N VAL A 41 -14.49 -14.02 -4.52
CA VAL A 41 -15.53 -13.25 -5.20
C VAL A 41 -16.42 -14.15 -6.05
N SER A 42 -15.82 -15.04 -6.83
CA SER A 42 -16.54 -15.96 -7.71
C SER A 42 -15.75 -17.26 -7.95
N GLY A 43 -16.38 -18.23 -8.61
CA GLY A 43 -15.69 -19.43 -9.10
C GLY A 43 -14.66 -19.12 -10.18
N HIS A 44 -14.92 -18.14 -11.05
CA HIS A 44 -13.96 -17.66 -12.05
C HIS A 44 -12.76 -16.99 -11.37
N ALA A 45 -12.99 -16.01 -10.50
CA ALA A 45 -11.94 -15.33 -9.77
C ALA A 45 -11.00 -16.33 -9.05
N LYS A 46 -11.58 -17.33 -8.37
CA LYS A 46 -10.82 -18.39 -7.67
C LYS A 46 -9.85 -19.13 -8.59
N MET A 47 -10.26 -19.45 -9.80
CA MET A 47 -9.47 -20.27 -10.73
C MET A 47 -8.56 -19.42 -11.63
N ASN A 48 -8.83 -18.11 -11.74
CA ASN A 48 -8.16 -17.20 -12.65
C ASN A 48 -7.33 -16.13 -11.92
N CYS A 49 -6.85 -16.42 -10.71
CA CYS A 49 -5.99 -15.51 -9.98
C CYS A 49 -4.82 -16.20 -9.28
N ILE A 50 -3.84 -15.38 -8.93
CA ILE A 50 -2.82 -15.63 -7.91
C ILE A 50 -3.03 -14.59 -6.81
N ILE A 51 -3.12 -15.03 -5.56
CA ILE A 51 -3.20 -14.17 -4.39
C ILE A 51 -1.83 -14.13 -3.72
N CYS A 52 -1.29 -12.93 -3.51
CA CYS A 52 0.00 -12.70 -2.89
C CYS A 52 -0.20 -12.03 -1.52
N THR A 53 0.24 -12.68 -0.45
CA THR A 53 0.26 -12.13 0.92
C THR A 53 1.64 -12.29 1.55
N ALA A 54 1.92 -11.55 2.61
CA ALA A 54 3.14 -11.73 3.38
C ALA A 54 2.99 -11.10 4.78
N PRO A 55 3.67 -11.62 5.81
CA PRO A 55 3.71 -11.01 7.13
C PRO A 55 4.53 -9.70 7.17
N SER A 56 5.19 -9.38 6.07
CA SER A 56 6.19 -8.31 6.01
C SER A 56 5.65 -6.92 6.28
N LYS A 57 4.40 -6.63 5.91
CA LYS A 57 3.74 -5.34 6.19
C LYS A 57 2.98 -5.37 7.49
N THR A 58 2.26 -6.44 7.75
CA THR A 58 1.48 -6.64 8.97
C THR A 58 2.34 -6.64 10.22
N PHE A 59 3.46 -7.38 10.19
CA PHE A 59 4.33 -7.61 11.35
C PHE A 59 5.74 -7.01 11.20
N ASN A 60 5.94 -6.10 10.24
CA ASN A 60 7.24 -5.45 9.98
C ASN A 60 8.39 -6.45 9.73
N LEU A 61 8.11 -7.53 9.03
CA LEU A 61 9.06 -8.63 8.75
C LEU A 61 9.65 -8.60 7.34
N ALA A 62 9.75 -7.43 6.71
CA ALA A 62 10.23 -7.30 5.34
C ALA A 62 11.63 -7.88 5.12
N GLY A 63 12.54 -7.75 6.12
CA GLY A 63 13.89 -8.30 6.05
C GLY A 63 13.97 -9.82 6.02
N ILE A 64 12.91 -10.52 6.39
CA ILE A 64 12.82 -12.00 6.34
C ILE A 64 12.59 -12.50 4.92
N GLN A 65 12.07 -11.66 4.00
CA GLN A 65 11.88 -11.97 2.58
C GLN A 65 11.04 -13.24 2.32
N GLY A 66 9.96 -13.40 3.09
CA GLY A 66 8.97 -14.48 2.92
C GLY A 66 7.65 -13.96 2.40
N SER A 67 7.00 -14.72 1.50
CA SER A 67 5.64 -14.42 1.03
C SER A 67 4.84 -15.71 0.86
N ASN A 68 3.53 -15.58 0.94
CA ASN A 68 2.58 -16.67 0.72
C ASN A 68 1.90 -16.44 -0.63
N ILE A 69 2.00 -17.44 -1.51
CA ILE A 69 1.42 -17.38 -2.84
C ILE A 69 0.34 -18.45 -2.93
N LEU A 70 -0.92 -18.02 -3.00
CA LEU A 70 -2.07 -18.90 -3.03
C LEU A 70 -2.59 -19.02 -4.46
N ILE A 71 -2.65 -20.26 -4.98
CA ILE A 71 -3.08 -20.55 -6.35
C ILE A 71 -4.02 -21.76 -6.31
N ALA A 72 -5.29 -21.54 -6.58
CA ALA A 72 -6.29 -22.61 -6.59
C ALA A 72 -6.17 -23.51 -7.85
N SER A 73 -5.94 -22.88 -9.02
CA SER A 73 -5.76 -23.60 -10.28
C SER A 73 -4.50 -24.47 -10.28
N GLU A 74 -4.65 -25.77 -10.42
CA GLU A 74 -3.51 -26.71 -10.49
C GLU A 74 -2.60 -26.41 -11.68
N GLU A 75 -3.17 -26.08 -12.84
CA GLU A 75 -2.40 -25.74 -14.03
C GLU A 75 -1.52 -24.51 -13.80
N VAL A 76 -2.09 -23.43 -13.28
CA VAL A 76 -1.36 -22.19 -12.96
C VAL A 76 -0.30 -22.48 -11.89
N ARG A 77 -0.64 -23.23 -10.86
CA ARG A 77 0.29 -23.59 -9.78
C ARG A 77 1.50 -24.37 -10.30
N LYS A 78 1.30 -25.33 -11.20
CA LYS A 78 2.41 -26.06 -11.84
C LYS A 78 3.32 -25.14 -12.66
N LYS A 79 2.74 -24.20 -13.43
CA LYS A 79 3.50 -23.20 -14.19
C LYS A 79 4.31 -22.30 -13.26
N PHE A 80 3.70 -21.83 -12.19
CA PHE A 80 4.36 -21.00 -11.18
C PHE A 80 5.53 -21.73 -10.52
N GLN A 81 5.30 -22.95 -10.03
CA GLN A 81 6.34 -23.78 -9.41
C GLN A 81 7.53 -24.05 -10.34
N ALA A 82 7.25 -24.30 -11.63
CA ALA A 82 8.30 -24.48 -12.62
C ALA A 82 9.19 -23.21 -12.79
N GLN A 83 8.61 -22.01 -12.70
CA GLN A 83 9.39 -20.77 -12.75
C GLN A 83 10.16 -20.51 -11.46
N VAL A 84 9.58 -20.79 -10.30
CA VAL A 84 10.28 -20.72 -9.00
C VAL A 84 11.50 -21.62 -9.01
N ALA A 85 11.36 -22.87 -9.49
CA ALA A 85 12.47 -23.81 -9.60
C ALA A 85 13.57 -23.33 -10.55
N LYS A 86 13.21 -22.77 -11.72
CA LYS A 86 14.17 -22.21 -12.67
C LYS A 86 14.93 -21.01 -12.11
N ALA A 87 14.23 -20.17 -11.33
CA ALA A 87 14.83 -18.99 -10.71
C ALA A 87 15.66 -19.34 -9.46
N HIS A 88 15.69 -20.60 -9.03
CA HIS A 88 16.26 -21.02 -7.76
C HIS A 88 15.77 -20.17 -6.58
N ALA A 89 14.54 -19.68 -6.67
CA ALA A 89 13.95 -18.83 -5.64
C ALA A 89 13.54 -19.68 -4.45
N SER A 90 13.97 -19.28 -3.27
CA SER A 90 13.58 -19.90 -2.00
C SER A 90 13.35 -18.84 -0.94
N ALA A 91 12.43 -19.08 -0.03
CA ALA A 91 12.29 -18.24 1.13
C ALA A 91 13.50 -18.37 2.07
N ASN A 92 13.79 -17.30 2.81
CA ASN A 92 14.77 -17.36 3.89
C ASN A 92 14.39 -18.46 4.90
N ILE A 93 15.37 -19.15 5.47
CA ILE A 93 15.15 -20.27 6.41
C ILE A 93 14.30 -19.85 7.64
N PHE A 94 14.38 -18.59 8.05
CA PHE A 94 13.60 -18.05 9.16
C PHE A 94 12.20 -17.58 8.76
N ALA A 95 11.88 -17.53 7.45
CA ALA A 95 10.60 -17.00 6.99
C ALA A 95 9.41 -17.83 7.49
N GLY A 96 9.49 -19.16 7.41
CA GLY A 96 8.44 -20.04 7.90
C GLY A 96 8.20 -19.90 9.40
N PRO A 97 9.19 -20.13 10.27
CA PRO A 97 9.06 -19.97 11.70
C PRO A 97 8.57 -18.57 12.12
N ALA A 98 9.10 -17.51 11.53
CA ALA A 98 8.68 -16.13 11.82
C ALA A 98 7.23 -15.86 11.42
N THR A 99 6.80 -16.36 10.26
CA THR A 99 5.41 -16.25 9.80
C THR A 99 4.45 -16.98 10.75
N ILE A 100 4.79 -18.20 11.15
CA ILE A 100 3.97 -19.01 12.06
C ILE A 100 3.84 -18.31 13.42
N ALA A 101 4.94 -17.85 14.00
CA ALA A 101 4.92 -17.14 15.28
C ALA A 101 4.09 -15.83 15.18
N ALA A 102 4.31 -15.04 14.14
CA ALA A 102 3.60 -13.78 13.95
C ALA A 102 2.07 -13.97 13.89
N TYR A 103 1.58 -14.90 13.06
CA TYR A 103 0.15 -15.13 12.92
C TYR A 103 -0.49 -15.89 14.09
N ASN A 104 0.26 -16.71 14.83
CA ASN A 104 -0.29 -17.44 15.96
C ASN A 104 -0.27 -16.65 17.27
N GLU A 105 0.67 -15.72 17.44
CA GLU A 105 0.94 -15.06 18.71
C GLU A 105 0.88 -13.52 18.61
N GLY A 106 0.76 -12.96 17.42
CA GLY A 106 0.86 -11.52 17.17
C GLY A 106 -0.46 -10.76 17.13
N GLU A 107 -1.62 -11.39 17.41
CA GLU A 107 -2.95 -10.77 17.26
C GLU A 107 -3.09 -9.49 18.07
N GLN A 108 -2.80 -9.56 19.38
CA GLN A 108 -2.87 -8.39 20.27
C GLN A 108 -1.94 -7.27 19.80
N TRP A 109 -0.72 -7.60 19.39
CA TRP A 109 0.23 -6.61 18.86
C TRP A 109 -0.28 -5.94 17.59
N LEU A 110 -0.93 -6.71 16.70
CA LEU A 110 -1.52 -6.18 15.48
C LEU A 110 -2.68 -5.22 15.76
N ASP A 111 -3.56 -5.56 16.69
CA ASP A 111 -4.68 -4.70 17.09
C ASP A 111 -4.18 -3.36 17.63
N GLU A 112 -3.19 -3.38 18.51
CA GLU A 112 -2.55 -2.17 19.05
C GLU A 112 -1.85 -1.36 17.93
N LEU A 113 -1.19 -2.03 16.98
CA LEU A 113 -0.57 -1.38 15.83
C LEU A 113 -1.61 -0.70 14.92
N ILE A 114 -2.73 -1.36 14.64
CA ILE A 114 -3.81 -0.79 13.80
C ILE A 114 -4.33 0.50 14.43
N ASP A 115 -4.50 0.56 15.74
CA ASP A 115 -4.94 1.76 16.44
C ASP A 115 -3.91 2.90 16.34
N VAL A 116 -2.62 2.59 16.50
CA VAL A 116 -1.54 3.57 16.31
C VAL A 116 -1.50 4.08 14.88
N LEU A 117 -1.58 3.20 13.89
CA LEU A 117 -1.56 3.58 12.47
C LEU A 117 -2.77 4.42 12.09
N ARG A 118 -3.96 4.03 12.50
CA ARG A 118 -5.19 4.80 12.29
C ARG A 118 -5.07 6.19 12.91
N GLY A 119 -4.60 6.27 14.16
CA GLY A 119 -4.36 7.53 14.84
C GLY A 119 -3.33 8.41 14.12
N ASN A 120 -2.27 7.84 13.57
CA ASN A 120 -1.28 8.58 12.79
C ASN A 120 -1.86 9.12 11.47
N CYS A 121 -2.61 8.29 10.75
CA CYS A 121 -3.27 8.71 9.52
C CYS A 121 -4.28 9.84 9.79
N GLN A 122 -5.08 9.73 10.85
CA GLN A 122 -6.03 10.77 11.23
C GLN A 122 -5.30 12.07 11.61
N TYR A 123 -4.26 12.00 12.42
CA TYR A 123 -3.44 13.16 12.77
C TYR A 123 -2.87 13.86 11.52
N PHE A 124 -2.39 13.08 10.56
CA PHE A 124 -1.88 13.63 9.30
C PHE A 124 -2.97 14.38 8.54
N VAL A 125 -4.17 13.81 8.42
CA VAL A 125 -5.31 14.45 7.75
C VAL A 125 -5.70 15.74 8.45
N ASP A 126 -5.87 15.70 9.78
CA ASP A 126 -6.29 16.85 10.57
C ASP A 126 -5.25 17.98 10.49
N PHE A 127 -3.96 17.63 10.62
CA PHE A 127 -2.87 18.61 10.53
C PHE A 127 -2.83 19.30 9.16
N ILE A 128 -2.93 18.54 8.06
CA ILE A 128 -2.92 19.13 6.72
C ILE A 128 -4.12 20.07 6.52
N HIS A 129 -5.31 19.67 6.94
CA HIS A 129 -6.52 20.50 6.82
C HIS A 129 -6.42 21.80 7.63
N GLU A 130 -5.78 21.76 8.80
CA GLU A 130 -5.67 22.91 9.70
C GLU A 130 -4.50 23.85 9.32
N HIS A 131 -3.36 23.28 8.92
CA HIS A 131 -2.10 24.05 8.80
C HIS A 131 -1.58 24.24 7.38
N CYS A 132 -2.06 23.43 6.42
CA CYS A 132 -1.59 23.47 5.03
C CYS A 132 -2.76 23.34 4.04
N PRO A 133 -3.69 24.30 4.00
CA PRO A 133 -4.93 24.19 3.21
C PRO A 133 -4.70 24.07 1.69
N GLU A 134 -3.52 24.43 1.19
CA GLU A 134 -3.09 24.24 -0.20
C GLU A 134 -2.82 22.76 -0.53
N LEU A 135 -2.61 21.93 0.48
CA LEU A 135 -2.43 20.50 0.32
C LEU A 135 -3.74 19.77 0.58
N LYS A 136 -3.98 18.68 -0.16
CA LYS A 136 -5.21 17.90 0.02
C LYS A 136 -4.89 16.46 0.35
N VAL A 137 -5.55 15.96 1.36
CA VAL A 137 -5.46 14.58 1.81
C VAL A 137 -6.82 14.13 2.33
N ARG A 138 -7.08 12.85 2.31
CA ARG A 138 -8.25 12.23 2.92
C ARG A 138 -7.86 10.98 3.68
N MET A 139 -8.66 10.62 4.66
CA MET A 139 -8.46 9.41 5.44
C MET A 139 -8.56 8.17 4.55
N ASN A 140 -7.65 7.25 4.74
CA ASN A 140 -7.69 5.94 4.10
C ASN A 140 -8.63 5.00 4.84
N GLU A 141 -9.26 4.06 4.12
CA GLU A 141 -10.01 2.94 4.71
C GLU A 141 -9.07 1.84 5.21
N ALA A 142 -7.87 1.76 4.65
CA ALA A 142 -6.85 0.77 4.98
C ALA A 142 -5.45 1.31 4.66
N THR A 143 -4.44 0.67 5.22
CA THR A 143 -3.01 0.94 5.05
C THR A 143 -2.55 2.33 5.51
N TYR A 144 -1.29 2.41 5.87
CA TYR A 144 -0.61 3.60 6.36
C TYR A 144 0.03 4.45 5.25
N LEU A 145 -0.26 4.13 3.99
CA LEU A 145 0.28 4.85 2.83
C LEU A 145 -0.69 5.96 2.41
N MET A 146 -0.38 7.17 2.85
CA MET A 146 -1.22 8.34 2.62
C MET A 146 -0.85 9.03 1.31
N TRP A 147 -1.87 9.44 0.56
CA TRP A 147 -1.71 10.12 -0.72
C TRP A 147 -1.96 11.62 -0.56
N LEU A 148 -0.92 12.44 -0.78
CA LEU A 148 -0.94 13.89 -0.62
C LEU A 148 -0.99 14.56 -1.98
N ASP A 149 -2.03 15.34 -2.22
CA ASP A 149 -2.18 16.17 -3.42
C ASP A 149 -1.58 17.55 -3.18
N CYS A 150 -0.48 17.84 -3.87
CA CYS A 150 0.29 19.08 -3.77
C CYS A 150 0.09 19.99 -5.01
N ARG A 151 -0.90 19.71 -5.86
CA ARG A 151 -1.05 20.41 -7.15
C ARG A 151 -1.32 21.91 -7.00
N GLU A 152 -1.93 22.34 -5.90
CA GLU A 152 -2.20 23.75 -5.62
C GLU A 152 -0.92 24.57 -5.33
N LEU A 153 0.20 23.91 -5.02
CA LEU A 153 1.50 24.60 -4.93
C LEU A 153 2.04 25.07 -6.29
N GLY A 154 1.44 24.65 -7.40
CA GLY A 154 1.81 25.07 -8.75
C GLY A 154 3.20 24.60 -9.20
N MET A 155 3.80 23.62 -8.54
CA MET A 155 5.14 23.11 -8.83
C MET A 155 5.09 21.97 -9.85
N GLY A 156 6.02 21.97 -10.81
CA GLY A 156 6.31 20.78 -11.60
C GLY A 156 6.95 19.67 -10.76
N ASN A 157 6.96 18.44 -11.29
CA ASN A 157 7.36 17.26 -10.52
C ASN A 157 8.77 17.35 -9.91
N GLU A 158 9.78 17.77 -10.68
CA GLU A 158 11.16 17.93 -10.19
C GLU A 158 11.26 19.02 -9.10
N ALA A 159 10.57 20.15 -9.31
CA ALA A 159 10.54 21.22 -8.33
C ALA A 159 9.84 20.79 -7.03
N LEU A 160 8.76 20.02 -7.10
CA LEU A 160 8.07 19.49 -5.95
C LEU A 160 8.96 18.47 -5.20
N HIS A 161 9.65 17.59 -5.92
CA HIS A 161 10.61 16.66 -5.33
C HIS A 161 11.72 17.38 -4.58
N ASP A 162 12.36 18.35 -5.23
CA ASP A 162 13.41 19.19 -4.63
C ASP A 162 12.90 19.98 -3.42
N PHE A 163 11.68 20.51 -3.50
CA PHE A 163 11.01 21.20 -2.39
C PHE A 163 10.84 20.27 -1.19
N MET A 164 10.31 19.08 -1.39
CA MET A 164 10.13 18.10 -0.30
C MET A 164 11.46 17.71 0.35
N ILE A 165 12.48 17.42 -0.45
CA ILE A 165 13.82 17.01 0.06
C ILE A 165 14.56 18.17 0.71
N ARG A 166 14.64 19.34 0.04
CA ARG A 166 15.56 20.42 0.46
C ARG A 166 14.92 21.42 1.41
N LYS A 167 13.62 21.71 1.25
CA LYS A 167 12.89 22.67 2.08
C LYS A 167 12.17 21.99 3.23
N ALA A 168 11.25 21.05 2.92
CA ALA A 168 10.53 20.31 3.94
C ALA A 168 11.38 19.25 4.63
N LYS A 169 12.52 18.83 4.05
CA LYS A 169 13.40 17.77 4.58
C LYS A 169 12.67 16.44 4.80
N LEU A 170 11.78 16.10 3.86
CA LEU A 170 10.95 14.90 3.87
C LEU A 170 11.27 14.02 2.67
N GLY A 171 11.58 12.76 2.93
CA GLY A 171 11.79 11.74 1.89
C GLY A 171 10.49 11.05 1.54
N LEU A 172 9.60 11.72 0.81
CA LEU A 172 8.34 11.15 0.33
C LEU A 172 8.53 10.40 -0.99
N ASN A 173 7.62 9.48 -1.30
CA ASN A 173 7.61 8.87 -2.62
C ASN A 173 6.88 9.78 -3.61
N ASP A 174 7.56 10.04 -4.71
CA ASP A 174 7.04 10.85 -5.81
C ASP A 174 5.90 10.12 -6.53
N GLY A 175 4.77 10.80 -6.74
CA GLY A 175 3.61 10.26 -7.45
C GLY A 175 3.94 9.80 -8.86
N CYS A 176 4.81 10.52 -9.58
CA CYS A 176 5.23 10.14 -10.92
C CYS A 176 5.98 8.81 -11.00
N SER A 177 6.57 8.33 -9.89
CA SER A 177 7.19 7.00 -9.85
C SER A 177 6.18 5.86 -10.04
N PHE A 178 4.89 6.13 -9.84
CA PHE A 178 3.77 5.20 -10.03
C PHE A 178 3.04 5.40 -11.37
N ASP A 179 3.39 6.45 -12.11
CA ASP A 179 2.80 6.76 -13.41
C ASP A 179 3.59 6.07 -14.52
N ARG A 180 2.97 5.14 -15.22
CA ARG A 180 3.59 4.45 -16.37
C ARG A 180 3.25 5.09 -17.72
N GLN A 181 2.96 6.39 -17.78
CA GLN A 181 2.72 7.12 -19.03
C GLN A 181 1.85 6.35 -20.05
N LEU A 182 0.84 5.64 -19.58
CA LEU A 182 -0.13 5.01 -20.46
C LEU A 182 -1.00 6.12 -21.06
N SER A 183 -1.00 6.23 -22.36
CA SER A 183 -1.81 7.22 -23.08
C SER A 183 -3.26 7.18 -22.61
N GLY A 184 -3.78 8.31 -22.12
CA GLY A 184 -5.15 8.44 -21.62
C GLY A 184 -5.31 8.41 -20.10
N PHE A 185 -4.26 8.15 -19.32
CA PHE A 185 -4.30 8.28 -17.86
C PHE A 185 -3.96 9.70 -17.40
N ARG A 186 -4.58 10.13 -16.29
CA ARG A 186 -4.23 11.40 -15.65
C ARG A 186 -2.82 11.30 -15.09
N SER A 187 -2.00 12.31 -15.36
CA SER A 187 -0.67 12.40 -14.76
C SER A 187 -0.77 12.43 -13.23
N LEU A 188 0.15 11.71 -12.57
CA LEU A 188 0.34 11.77 -11.13
C LEU A 188 1.32 12.88 -10.70
N ASN A 189 1.58 13.84 -11.60
CA ASN A 189 2.32 15.05 -11.28
C ASN A 189 1.66 15.81 -10.13
N GLY A 190 2.45 16.28 -9.20
CA GLY A 190 1.98 17.04 -8.05
C GLY A 190 1.42 16.20 -6.92
N PHE A 191 1.61 14.87 -6.97
CA PHE A 191 1.26 14.00 -5.86
C PHE A 191 2.49 13.43 -5.16
N MET A 192 2.38 13.24 -3.84
CA MET A 192 3.39 12.60 -2.99
C MET A 192 2.74 11.51 -2.13
N ARG A 193 3.46 10.41 -1.90
CA ARG A 193 3.01 9.35 -0.99
C ARG A 193 3.82 9.39 0.30
N LEU A 194 3.12 9.61 1.42
CA LEU A 194 3.67 9.58 2.76
C LEU A 194 3.43 8.21 3.40
N ASN A 195 4.42 7.71 4.13
CA ASN A 195 4.29 6.53 4.99
C ASN A 195 4.09 6.99 6.44
N ALA A 196 2.88 6.75 6.99
CA ALA A 196 2.52 7.13 8.36
C ALA A 196 2.89 6.06 9.42
N ALA A 197 3.50 4.94 9.01
CA ALA A 197 3.95 3.88 9.92
C ALA A 197 5.29 4.24 10.58
N CYS A 198 5.26 5.22 11.45
CA CYS A 198 6.39 5.68 12.25
C CYS A 198 5.92 6.09 13.66
N PRO A 199 6.82 6.28 14.62
CA PRO A 199 6.44 6.87 15.91
C PRO A 199 5.75 8.22 15.76
N ARG A 200 4.73 8.51 16.56
CA ARG A 200 3.96 9.75 16.53
C ARG A 200 4.87 11.00 16.53
N ALA A 201 5.89 11.03 17.39
CA ALA A 201 6.81 12.16 17.47
C ALA A 201 7.56 12.43 16.15
N THR A 202 7.89 11.37 15.39
CA THR A 202 8.50 11.49 14.06
C THR A 202 7.52 12.11 13.07
N LEU A 203 6.27 11.67 13.08
CA LEU A 203 5.22 12.23 12.22
C LEU A 203 4.95 13.71 12.56
N GLU A 204 4.85 14.05 13.83
CA GLU A 204 4.67 15.44 14.28
C GLU A 204 5.83 16.34 13.84
N GLN A 205 7.06 15.86 13.95
CA GLN A 205 8.22 16.60 13.45
C GLN A 205 8.13 16.81 11.93
N ALA A 206 7.79 15.76 11.19
CA ALA A 206 7.63 15.82 9.74
C ALA A 206 6.55 16.85 9.33
N MET A 207 5.43 16.87 10.06
CA MET A 207 4.34 17.81 9.78
C MET A 207 4.75 19.27 10.04
N ARG A 208 5.43 19.56 11.15
CA ARG A 208 5.98 20.90 11.42
C ARG A 208 6.99 21.36 10.35
N GLN A 209 7.82 20.45 9.86
CA GLN A 209 8.76 20.72 8.77
C GLN A 209 8.03 21.04 7.45
N LEU A 210 6.97 20.30 7.14
CA LEU A 210 6.15 20.53 5.95
C LEU A 210 5.44 21.89 6.02
N GLU A 211 4.79 22.20 7.15
CA GLU A 211 4.14 23.48 7.40
C GLU A 211 5.11 24.66 7.24
N ALA A 212 6.27 24.58 7.88
CA ALA A 212 7.29 25.63 7.78
C ALA A 212 7.79 25.82 6.33
N ALA A 213 7.91 24.75 5.56
CA ALA A 213 8.30 24.82 4.17
C ALA A 213 7.20 25.45 3.29
N VAL A 214 5.94 25.02 3.46
CA VAL A 214 4.79 25.57 2.72
C VAL A 214 4.64 27.06 3.02
N ASN A 215 4.71 27.49 4.29
CA ASN A 215 4.63 28.89 4.69
C ASN A 215 5.80 29.75 4.20
N SER A 216 6.86 29.14 3.65
CA SER A 216 8.02 29.86 3.07
C SER A 216 7.88 30.12 1.57
N LEU A 217 6.78 29.68 0.93
CA LEU A 217 6.50 29.92 -0.50
C LEU A 217 5.90 31.27 -0.73
#